data_2afbac1a2835daea7371a763d098500c
#
_entry.id   2afbac1a2835daea7371a763d098500c
#
_cell.length_a   1.000
_cell.length_b   1.000
_cell.length_c   1.000
_cell.angle_alpha   90.00
_cell.angle_beta   90.00
_cell.angle_gamma   90.00
#
_symmetry.space_group_name_H-M   'P 1'
#
loop_
_entity.id
_entity.type
_entity.pdbx_description
1 polymer ?
#
loop_
_entity_poly.entity_id
_entity_poly.type
_entity_poly.pdbx_seq_one_letter_code
_entity_poly.pdbx_strand_id
1 'polypeptide(L)'
;MRIGLQVPRFTWPDAPGSIGPKLAEIGRTADDAGFASIWVMDHFFQIGVVGEPEEPMLEGYSALNYLASITQQVKLGTLVTGVHYRYPGILLKTATTLDVLSGGRAYLGIGAGWYERESRGLGVPFPSTTERYELLEEA
;
A
#
# COMPACT_ATOMS: atom_id res chain seq x y z
N MET A 1 10.17 13.60 -17.67
CA MET A 1 10.43 12.84 -16.42
C MET A 1 9.06 12.45 -15.85
N ARG A 2 8.90 11.23 -15.32
CA ARG A 2 7.68 10.82 -14.62
C ARG A 2 7.93 10.89 -13.12
N ILE A 3 7.02 11.49 -12.37
CA ILE A 3 7.12 11.65 -10.91
C ILE A 3 5.99 10.88 -10.26
N GLY A 4 6.32 10.03 -9.29
CA GLY A 4 5.36 9.35 -8.41
C GLY A 4 5.29 10.04 -7.05
N LEU A 5 4.14 9.98 -6.42
CA LEU A 5 3.91 10.42 -5.04
C LEU A 5 3.82 9.20 -4.13
N GLN A 6 4.58 9.16 -3.05
CA GLN A 6 4.36 8.20 -1.97
C GLN A 6 3.62 8.86 -0.82
N VAL A 7 2.63 8.16 -0.26
CA VAL A 7 1.87 8.55 0.94
C VAL A 7 2.21 7.55 2.05
N PRO A 8 3.27 7.81 2.85
CA PRO A 8 3.76 6.86 3.84
C PRO A 8 3.14 7.04 5.24
N ARG A 9 2.32 8.07 5.44
CA ARG A 9 1.84 8.48 6.76
C ARG A 9 0.42 9.03 6.68
N PHE A 10 -0.39 8.77 7.73
CA PHE A 10 -1.80 9.18 7.84
C PHE A 10 -2.10 10.02 9.09
N THR A 11 -1.07 10.61 9.70
CA THR A 11 -1.18 11.46 10.90
C THR A 11 -1.39 12.92 10.53
N TRP A 12 -2.51 13.23 9.92
CA TRP A 12 -2.93 14.60 9.65
C TRP A 12 -3.72 15.17 10.83
N PRO A 13 -3.83 16.51 10.95
CA PRO A 13 -4.70 17.12 11.96
C PRO A 13 -6.12 16.53 11.92
N ASP A 14 -6.72 16.36 13.12
CA ASP A 14 -8.05 15.80 13.32
C ASP A 14 -8.20 14.30 12.93
N ALA A 15 -7.08 13.57 12.78
CA ALA A 15 -7.13 12.12 12.63
C ALA A 15 -7.76 11.46 13.89
N PRO A 16 -8.50 10.33 13.73
CA PRO A 16 -8.68 9.57 12.48
C PRO A 16 -9.80 10.11 11.57
N GLY A 17 -10.66 11.00 12.02
CA GLY A 17 -11.83 11.46 11.25
C GLY A 17 -11.47 12.18 9.93
N SER A 18 -10.30 12.83 9.88
CA SER A 18 -9.83 13.53 8.68
C SER A 18 -9.10 12.65 7.66
N ILE A 19 -8.75 11.40 8.00
CA ILE A 19 -7.89 10.55 7.15
C ILE A 19 -8.50 10.35 5.77
N GLY A 20 -9.74 9.89 5.68
CA GLY A 20 -10.41 9.67 4.39
C GLY A 20 -10.50 10.94 3.54
N PRO A 21 -11.08 12.04 4.05
CA PRO A 21 -11.15 13.32 3.32
C PRO A 21 -9.79 13.83 2.86
N LYS A 22 -8.76 13.75 3.70
CA LYS A 22 -7.40 14.23 3.36
C LYS A 22 -6.73 13.33 2.32
N LEU A 23 -6.88 12.02 2.43
CA LEU A 23 -6.38 11.08 1.41
C LEU A 23 -7.06 11.33 0.05
N ALA A 24 -8.36 11.62 0.05
CA ALA A 24 -9.09 11.99 -1.16
C ALA A 24 -8.58 13.30 -1.77
N GLU A 25 -8.34 14.33 -0.96
CA GLU A 25 -7.75 15.60 -1.39
C GLU A 25 -6.37 15.38 -2.04
N ILE A 26 -5.49 14.62 -1.37
CA ILE A 26 -4.16 14.29 -1.90
C ILE A 26 -4.27 13.53 -3.23
N GLY A 27 -5.15 12.53 -3.29
CA GLY A 27 -5.36 11.73 -4.49
C GLY A 27 -5.79 12.58 -5.69
N ARG A 28 -6.80 13.42 -5.52
CA ARG A 28 -7.29 14.32 -6.58
C ARG A 28 -6.23 15.34 -6.99
N THR A 29 -5.58 15.96 -6.00
CA THR A 29 -4.52 16.94 -6.28
C THR A 29 -3.37 16.33 -7.09
N ALA A 30 -2.94 15.11 -6.75
CA ALA A 30 -1.89 14.43 -7.50
C ALA A 30 -2.34 14.06 -8.93
N ASP A 31 -3.58 13.59 -9.08
CA ASP A 31 -4.16 13.26 -10.38
C ASP A 31 -4.26 14.51 -11.28
N ASP A 32 -4.81 15.60 -10.77
CA ASP A 32 -4.97 16.88 -11.47
C ASP A 32 -3.62 17.53 -11.80
N ALA A 33 -2.62 17.38 -10.92
CA ALA A 33 -1.28 17.91 -11.14
C ALA A 33 -0.43 17.06 -12.10
N GLY A 34 -0.94 15.94 -12.60
CA GLY A 34 -0.26 15.08 -13.58
C GLY A 34 0.85 14.22 -13.00
N PHE A 35 0.77 13.83 -11.72
CA PHE A 35 1.64 12.79 -11.20
C PHE A 35 1.45 11.49 -11.97
N ALA A 36 2.53 10.74 -12.17
CA ALA A 36 2.47 9.49 -12.91
C ALA A 36 1.84 8.35 -12.08
N SER A 37 2.03 8.39 -10.76
CA SER A 37 1.60 7.32 -9.85
C SER A 37 1.46 7.80 -8.42
N ILE A 38 0.61 7.11 -7.65
CA ILE A 38 0.51 7.23 -6.19
C ILE A 38 0.85 5.87 -5.59
N TRP A 39 1.65 5.91 -4.54
CA TRP A 39 2.15 4.73 -3.83
C TRP A 39 1.81 4.81 -2.36
N VAL A 40 1.37 3.69 -1.78
CA VAL A 40 1.24 3.51 -0.34
C VAL A 40 2.16 2.39 0.13
N MET A 41 2.43 2.32 1.43
CA MET A 41 3.14 1.17 1.98
C MET A 41 2.17 0.00 2.19
N ASP A 42 2.68 -1.23 2.15
CA ASP A 42 1.93 -2.43 2.54
C ASP A 42 2.31 -2.84 3.97
N HIS A 43 2.23 -1.88 4.88
CA HIS A 43 2.41 -2.07 6.31
C HIS A 43 1.08 -1.96 7.04
N PHE A 44 0.94 -2.68 8.16
CA PHE A 44 -0.23 -2.64 9.04
C PHE A 44 0.03 -1.79 10.28
N PHE A 45 1.29 -1.63 10.68
CA PHE A 45 1.77 -0.73 11.71
C PHE A 45 2.73 0.28 11.10
N GLN A 46 2.83 1.48 11.69
CA GLN A 46 3.78 2.46 11.19
C GLN A 46 5.22 2.00 11.46
N ILE A 47 6.12 2.31 10.54
CA ILE A 47 7.54 1.94 10.63
C ILE A 47 8.35 3.06 11.29
N GLY A 48 9.31 2.68 12.16
CA GLY A 48 10.03 3.60 13.02
C GLY A 48 10.83 4.72 12.33
N VAL A 49 11.11 4.59 11.03
CA VAL A 49 11.75 5.66 10.23
C VAL A 49 10.76 6.74 9.77
N VAL A 50 9.46 6.49 9.90
CA VAL A 50 8.39 7.42 9.51
C VAL A 50 7.64 7.96 10.73
N GLY A 51 7.34 7.09 11.71
CA GLY A 51 6.61 7.47 12.91
C GLY A 51 6.49 6.31 13.91
N GLU A 52 5.70 6.52 14.97
CA GLU A 52 5.51 5.49 15.98
C GLU A 52 4.58 4.37 15.47
N PRO A 53 4.82 3.11 15.85
CA PRO A 53 4.02 1.96 15.37
C PRO A 53 2.52 2.05 15.65
N GLU A 54 2.14 2.83 16.66
CA GLU A 54 0.76 3.08 17.10
C GLU A 54 0.06 4.18 16.28
N GLU A 55 0.79 4.89 15.40
CA GLU A 55 0.19 5.89 14.52
C GLU A 55 -0.79 5.24 13.52
N PRO A 56 -1.84 5.97 13.12
CA PRO A 56 -2.79 5.47 12.13
C PRO A 56 -2.12 4.92 10.89
N MET A 57 -2.46 3.69 10.51
CA MET A 57 -1.99 3.03 9.30
C MET A 57 -3.17 2.38 8.58
N LEU A 58 -3.35 2.71 7.32
CA LEU A 58 -4.39 2.11 6.48
C LEU A 58 -3.84 0.85 5.80
N GLU A 59 -4.69 -0.17 5.66
CA GLU A 59 -4.35 -1.34 4.84
C GLU A 59 -4.17 -0.90 3.37
N GLY A 60 -3.03 -1.30 2.78
CA GLY A 60 -2.55 -0.75 1.52
C GLY A 60 -3.54 -0.87 0.36
N TYR A 61 -4.09 -2.06 0.11
CA TYR A 61 -5.02 -2.28 -1.02
C TYR A 61 -6.39 -1.64 -0.79
N SER A 62 -6.86 -1.57 0.45
CA SER A 62 -8.08 -0.84 0.79
C SER A 62 -7.92 0.66 0.50
N ALA A 63 -6.78 1.25 0.87
CA ALA A 63 -6.47 2.64 0.56
C ALA A 63 -6.34 2.89 -0.95
N LEU A 64 -5.71 1.96 -1.69
CA LEU A 64 -5.59 2.06 -3.15
C LEU A 64 -6.95 1.94 -3.86
N ASN A 65 -7.85 1.05 -3.41
CA ASN A 65 -9.20 0.97 -3.96
C ASN A 65 -10.00 2.24 -3.71
N TYR A 66 -9.85 2.85 -2.53
CA TYR A 66 -10.44 4.16 -2.25
C TYR A 66 -9.90 5.24 -3.21
N LEU A 67 -8.59 5.31 -3.40
CA LEU A 67 -7.96 6.23 -4.36
C LEU A 67 -8.39 5.94 -5.80
N ALA A 68 -8.54 4.68 -6.20
CA ALA A 68 -8.99 4.29 -7.53
C ALA A 68 -10.36 4.86 -7.87
N SER A 69 -11.26 4.94 -6.88
CA SER A 69 -12.63 5.44 -7.07
C SER A 69 -12.72 6.96 -7.30
N ILE A 70 -11.68 7.71 -6.95
CA ILE A 70 -11.69 9.18 -6.94
C ILE A 70 -10.62 9.82 -7.84
N THR A 71 -9.81 9.01 -8.52
CA THR A 71 -8.77 9.43 -9.48
C THR A 71 -9.03 8.83 -10.85
N GLN A 72 -8.46 9.41 -11.91
CA GLN A 72 -8.73 9.00 -13.30
C GLN A 72 -7.47 8.60 -14.08
N GLN A 73 -6.29 9.14 -13.74
CA GLN A 73 -5.08 9.03 -14.57
C GLN A 73 -3.92 8.36 -13.85
N VAL A 74 -3.68 8.69 -12.56
CA VAL A 74 -2.53 8.18 -11.81
C VAL A 74 -2.55 6.66 -11.68
N LYS A 75 -1.40 6.03 -11.88
CA LYS A 75 -1.21 4.63 -11.55
C LYS A 75 -1.16 4.47 -10.02
N LEU A 76 -1.59 3.31 -9.54
CA LEU A 76 -1.77 3.03 -8.11
C LEU A 76 -1.06 1.74 -7.74
N GLY A 77 -0.28 1.75 -6.68
CA GLY A 77 0.42 0.55 -6.22
C GLY A 77 0.95 0.63 -4.80
N THR A 78 1.30 -0.52 -4.26
CA THR A 78 2.06 -0.60 -3.02
C THR A 78 3.56 -0.52 -3.32
N LEU A 79 4.32 0.12 -2.46
CA LEU A 79 5.78 0.22 -2.55
C LEU A 79 6.42 -0.32 -1.25
N VAL A 80 6.55 -1.65 -1.11
CA VAL A 80 6.04 -2.71 -1.98
C VAL A 80 5.21 -3.71 -1.18
N THR A 81 4.46 -4.60 -1.83
CA THR A 81 3.71 -5.68 -1.17
C THR A 81 4.65 -6.68 -0.50
N GLY A 82 4.43 -6.98 0.77
CA GLY A 82 5.14 -8.06 1.46
C GLY A 82 4.59 -9.43 1.07
N VAL A 83 5.45 -10.28 0.46
CA VAL A 83 5.05 -11.58 -0.08
C VAL A 83 4.43 -12.52 0.97
N HIS A 84 4.83 -12.38 2.24
CA HIS A 84 4.39 -13.25 3.33
C HIS A 84 3.06 -12.84 3.99
N TYR A 85 2.51 -11.66 3.66
CA TYR A 85 1.26 -11.20 4.26
C TYR A 85 0.01 -11.87 3.69
N ARG A 86 0.08 -12.32 2.44
CA ARG A 86 -1.08 -12.89 1.72
C ARG A 86 -0.66 -14.13 0.95
N TYR A 87 -1.54 -15.11 0.89
CA TYR A 87 -1.36 -16.21 -0.07
C TYR A 87 -1.30 -15.67 -1.51
N PRO A 88 -0.39 -16.15 -2.36
CA PRO A 88 -0.17 -15.63 -3.71
C PRO A 88 -1.46 -15.50 -4.55
N GLY A 89 -2.33 -16.51 -4.50
CA GLY A 89 -3.61 -16.45 -5.20
C GLY A 89 -4.56 -15.35 -4.70
N ILE A 90 -4.52 -15.04 -3.39
CA ILE A 90 -5.30 -13.94 -2.81
C ILE A 90 -4.69 -12.59 -3.21
N LEU A 91 -3.37 -12.48 -3.18
CA LEU A 91 -2.67 -11.28 -3.63
C LEU A 91 -2.99 -10.98 -5.10
N LEU A 92 -2.86 -12.00 -5.97
CA LEU A 92 -3.20 -11.86 -7.39
C LEU A 92 -4.64 -11.39 -7.58
N LYS A 93 -5.60 -12.00 -6.85
CA LYS A 93 -7.01 -11.59 -6.91
C LYS A 93 -7.21 -10.15 -6.44
N THR A 94 -6.53 -9.74 -5.40
CA THR A 94 -6.61 -8.37 -4.86
C THR A 94 -6.05 -7.35 -5.88
N ALA A 95 -4.86 -7.61 -6.41
CA ALA A 95 -4.21 -6.73 -7.38
C ALA A 95 -5.01 -6.63 -8.70
N THR A 96 -5.51 -7.76 -9.21
CA THR A 96 -6.34 -7.76 -10.43
C THR A 96 -7.69 -7.09 -10.20
N THR A 97 -8.25 -7.16 -8.99
CA THR A 97 -9.47 -6.42 -8.65
C THR A 97 -9.21 -4.91 -8.68
N LEU A 98 -8.12 -4.45 -8.07
CA LEU A 98 -7.70 -3.04 -8.15
C LEU A 98 -7.50 -2.61 -9.61
N ASP A 99 -6.87 -3.44 -10.43
CA ASP A 99 -6.63 -3.13 -11.85
C ASP A 99 -7.95 -2.96 -12.63
N VAL A 100 -8.86 -3.89 -12.47
CA VAL A 100 -10.19 -3.82 -13.13
C VAL A 100 -10.97 -2.59 -12.66
N LEU A 101 -11.06 -2.36 -11.34
CA LEU A 101 -11.82 -1.23 -10.79
C LEU A 101 -11.20 0.13 -11.14
N SER A 102 -9.89 0.19 -11.30
CA SER A 102 -9.19 1.41 -11.71
C SER A 102 -9.10 1.61 -13.22
N GLY A 103 -9.58 0.68 -14.05
CA GLY A 103 -9.46 0.76 -15.51
C GLY A 103 -8.03 0.56 -16.03
N GLY A 104 -7.29 -0.39 -15.47
CA GLY A 104 -5.93 -0.74 -15.92
C GLY A 104 -4.84 0.15 -15.33
N ARG A 105 -5.06 0.71 -14.13
CA ARG A 105 -4.10 1.63 -13.48
C ARG A 105 -3.31 1.02 -12.34
N ALA A 106 -3.48 -0.27 -12.02
CA ALA A 106 -2.73 -0.90 -10.95
C ALA A 106 -1.27 -1.18 -11.33
N TYR A 107 -0.39 -1.01 -10.34
CA TYR A 107 0.95 -1.57 -10.33
C TYR A 107 1.09 -2.57 -9.20
N LEU A 108 1.67 -3.72 -9.47
CA LEU A 108 2.07 -4.70 -8.46
C LEU A 108 3.58 -4.60 -8.22
N GLY A 109 3.95 -4.01 -7.09
CA GLY A 109 5.31 -4.10 -6.55
C GLY A 109 5.32 -5.17 -5.44
N ILE A 110 6.26 -6.09 -5.47
CA ILE A 110 6.37 -7.19 -4.49
C ILE A 110 7.77 -7.28 -3.91
N GLY A 111 7.90 -7.67 -2.66
CA GLY A 111 9.16 -7.82 -1.97
C GLY A 111 9.07 -8.85 -0.84
N ALA A 112 10.23 -9.26 -0.32
CA ALA A 112 10.32 -10.30 0.70
C ALA A 112 9.72 -9.93 2.07
N GLY A 113 9.45 -8.64 2.31
CA GLY A 113 9.04 -8.17 3.63
C GLY A 113 10.19 -8.14 4.64
N TRP A 114 10.02 -7.39 5.73
CA TRP A 114 11.10 -7.22 6.71
C TRP A 114 10.60 -6.88 8.13
N TYR A 115 9.37 -6.35 8.28
CA TYR A 115 8.89 -5.80 9.55
C TYR A 115 8.19 -6.87 10.39
N GLU A 116 8.98 -7.62 11.16
CA GLU A 116 8.51 -8.74 11.97
C GLU A 116 7.48 -8.33 13.04
N ARG A 117 7.58 -7.12 13.60
CA ARG A 117 6.70 -6.63 14.67
C ARG A 117 5.23 -6.71 14.29
N GLU A 118 4.87 -6.25 13.09
CA GLU A 118 3.47 -6.27 12.64
C GLU A 118 2.99 -7.69 12.35
N SER A 119 3.84 -8.53 11.77
CA SER A 119 3.51 -9.94 11.53
C SER A 119 3.17 -10.66 12.84
N ARG A 120 4.02 -10.49 13.86
CA ARG A 120 3.77 -11.06 15.20
C ARG A 120 2.53 -10.48 15.85
N GLY A 121 2.31 -9.16 15.75
CA GLY A 121 1.16 -8.47 16.33
C GLY A 121 -0.17 -8.90 15.73
N LEU A 122 -0.18 -9.30 14.46
CA LEU A 122 -1.38 -9.68 13.71
C LEU A 122 -1.55 -11.20 13.55
N GLY A 123 -0.60 -12.00 14.08
CA GLY A 123 -0.63 -13.45 13.92
C GLY A 123 -0.32 -13.93 12.49
N VAL A 124 0.32 -13.09 11.69
CA VAL A 124 0.79 -13.45 10.35
C VAL A 124 2.13 -14.18 10.49
N PRO A 125 2.34 -15.31 9.82
CA PRO A 125 3.62 -16.01 9.82
C PRO A 125 4.76 -15.07 9.36
N PHE A 126 5.91 -15.15 10.04
CA PHE A 126 7.11 -14.43 9.63
C PHE A 126 8.24 -15.45 9.44
N PRO A 127 8.37 -16.04 8.25
CA PRO A 127 9.40 -17.02 7.92
C PRO A 127 10.81 -16.40 7.99
N SER A 128 11.82 -17.26 7.98
CA SER A 128 13.22 -16.83 7.88
C SER A 128 13.46 -15.99 6.61
N THR A 129 14.55 -15.25 6.58
CA THR A 129 14.89 -14.44 5.41
C THR A 129 15.00 -15.29 4.14
N THR A 130 15.63 -16.46 4.22
CA THR A 130 15.75 -17.38 3.09
C THR A 130 14.37 -17.82 2.58
N GLU A 131 13.50 -18.29 3.46
CA GLU A 131 12.14 -18.71 3.08
C GLU A 131 11.32 -17.56 2.48
N ARG A 132 11.48 -16.34 2.98
CA ARG A 132 10.79 -15.20 2.38
C ARG A 132 11.29 -14.86 0.96
N TYR A 133 12.57 -15.07 0.67
CA TYR A 133 13.09 -14.95 -0.69
C TYR A 133 12.61 -16.09 -1.60
N GLU A 134 12.52 -17.31 -1.09
CA GLU A 134 11.93 -18.46 -1.81
C GLU A 134 10.46 -18.17 -2.15
N LEU A 135 9.67 -17.69 -1.18
CA LEU A 135 8.28 -17.24 -1.42
C LEU A 135 8.18 -16.13 -2.46
N LEU A 136 9.16 -15.21 -2.50
CA LEU A 136 9.17 -14.13 -3.49
C LEU A 136 9.50 -14.64 -4.90
N GLU A 137 10.34 -15.66 -5.02
CA GLU A 137 10.66 -16.29 -6.31
C GLU A 137 9.50 -17.14 -6.87
N GLU A 138 8.68 -17.72 -5.98
CA GLU A 138 7.53 -18.54 -6.35
C GLU A 138 6.28 -17.71 -6.70
N ALA A 139 6.18 -16.46 -6.23
CA ALA A 139 5.00 -15.62 -6.37
C ALA A 139 4.97 -14.86 -7.70
#